data_0cf06c45272600aeb0877be5a6cdb0bd
#
_entry.id   0cf06c45272600aeb0877be5a6cdb0bd
#
_cell.length_a   1.000
_cell.length_b   1.000
_cell.length_c   1.000
_cell.angle_alpha   90.00
_cell.angle_beta   90.00
_cell.angle_gamma   90.00
#
_symmetry.space_group_name_H-M   'P 1'
#
loop_
_entity.id
_entity.type
_entity.pdbx_description
1 polymer ?
#
loop_
_entity_poly.entity_id
_entity_poly.type
_entity_poly.pdbx_seq_one_letter_code
_entity_poly.pdbx_strand_id
1 'polypeptide(L)'
;EKIMNVVELAGSYLIPVMPIFMFAIGAYIFGLPDNVREQVGLSAEGQSVLFNLEIWGWATSPQTSSGMITIYILGAVLTAVACFMWQFVFLVMTRNQEPRFSIVRYFTHYWIKVYPLLWATSSEALATPLNLYLTKKYAPWIRSEIRRFTIGVGSYLDINGTLINVYILGAIVMLMLGLDISVLGLLMMIPVVFLISYGVPGIPGELVLFAGPIATMMNITDPTLPIFLAVYIGIQLGLPDSFRTGSNSTDDYVQAILMNAVYEQRF
;
A
#
# COMPACT_ATOMS: atom_id res chain seq x y z
N GLU A 1 -1.84 25.55 -13.92
CA GLU A 1 -0.83 26.22 -13.09
C GLU A 1 -1.38 26.59 -11.69
N LYS A 2 -2.50 27.33 -11.59
CA LYS A 2 -3.12 27.69 -10.30
C LYS A 2 -3.54 26.47 -9.46
N ILE A 3 -4.13 25.43 -10.09
CA ILE A 3 -4.53 24.19 -9.42
C ILE A 3 -3.29 23.45 -8.89
N MET A 4 -2.20 23.46 -9.64
CA MET A 4 -0.95 22.83 -9.22
C MET A 4 -0.34 23.52 -8.00
N ASN A 5 -0.38 24.85 -7.95
CA ASN A 5 0.10 25.59 -6.78
C ASN A 5 -0.75 25.30 -5.54
N VAL A 6 -2.06 25.09 -5.69
CA VAL A 6 -2.95 24.69 -4.60
C VAL A 6 -2.63 23.28 -4.11
N VAL A 7 -2.37 22.33 -5.02
CA VAL A 7 -1.99 20.95 -4.67
C VAL A 7 -0.62 20.90 -4.01
N GLU A 8 0.36 21.66 -4.51
CA GLU A 8 1.68 21.79 -3.86
C GLU A 8 1.57 22.43 -2.48
N LEU A 9 0.76 23.47 -2.34
CA LEU A 9 0.51 24.14 -1.07
C LEU A 9 -0.20 23.21 -0.08
N ALA A 10 -1.27 22.54 -0.50
CA ALA A 10 -1.97 21.56 0.32
C ALA A 10 -1.05 20.43 0.76
N GLY A 11 -0.24 19.89 -0.19
CA GLY A 11 0.77 18.87 0.11
C GLY A 11 1.79 19.32 1.14
N SER A 12 2.27 20.56 1.05
CA SER A 12 3.27 21.10 1.98
C SER A 12 2.76 21.24 3.43
N TYR A 13 1.46 21.41 3.64
CA TYR A 13 0.83 21.43 4.96
C TYR A 13 0.39 20.04 5.43
N LEU A 14 -0.09 19.20 4.53
CA LEU A 14 -0.57 17.86 4.88
C LEU A 14 0.58 16.88 5.15
N ILE A 15 1.68 16.98 4.38
CA ILE A 15 2.86 16.09 4.53
C ILE A 15 3.36 15.99 5.98
N PRO A 16 3.58 17.07 6.74
CA PRO A 16 4.04 16.96 8.13
C PRO A 16 2.94 16.55 9.12
N VAL A 17 1.66 16.75 8.80
CA VAL A 17 0.55 16.51 9.74
C VAL A 17 -0.01 15.09 9.59
N MET A 18 -0.09 14.55 8.38
CA MET A 18 -0.67 13.23 8.14
C MET A 18 0.04 12.09 8.87
N PRO A 19 1.37 11.98 8.87
CA PRO A 19 2.05 10.93 9.64
C PRO A 19 1.74 10.99 11.14
N ILE A 20 1.60 12.20 11.70
CA ILE A 20 1.24 12.41 13.11
C ILE A 20 -0.19 11.94 13.36
N PHE A 21 -1.12 12.30 12.48
CA PHE A 21 -2.52 11.90 12.57
C PHE A 21 -2.69 10.39 12.42
N MET A 22 -1.98 9.79 11.46
CA MET A 22 -1.99 8.35 11.23
C MET A 22 -1.36 7.59 12.40
N PHE A 23 -0.25 8.10 12.95
CA PHE A 23 0.35 7.55 14.16
C PHE A 23 -0.61 7.65 15.35
N ALA A 24 -1.32 8.77 15.51
CA ALA A 24 -2.30 8.96 16.58
C ALA A 24 -3.48 8.00 16.45
N ILE A 25 -4.00 7.75 15.23
CA ILE A 25 -5.04 6.74 14.99
C ILE A 25 -4.51 5.35 15.33
N GLY A 26 -3.33 5.00 14.85
CA GLY A 26 -2.68 3.72 15.18
C GLY A 26 -2.51 3.57 16.69
N ALA A 27 -1.93 4.56 17.37
CA ALA A 27 -1.75 4.56 18.81
C ALA A 27 -3.08 4.47 19.59
N TYR A 28 -4.14 5.13 19.10
CA TYR A 28 -5.48 5.01 19.70
C TYR A 28 -6.03 3.59 19.59
N ILE A 29 -5.98 2.99 18.40
CA ILE A 29 -6.47 1.62 18.17
C ILE A 29 -5.67 0.62 19.01
N PHE A 30 -4.34 0.75 19.05
CA PHE A 30 -3.46 -0.14 19.80
C PHE A 30 -3.35 0.20 21.29
N GLY A 31 -3.74 1.40 21.70
CA GLY A 31 -3.82 1.85 23.09
C GLY A 31 -5.13 1.50 23.80
N LEU A 32 -6.02 0.74 23.16
CA LEU A 32 -7.26 0.31 23.80
C LEU A 32 -6.97 -0.51 25.06
N PRO A 33 -7.79 -0.34 26.14
CA PRO A 33 -7.63 -1.08 27.39
C PRO A 33 -7.68 -2.60 27.19
N ASP A 34 -6.97 -3.34 28.05
CA ASP A 34 -6.86 -4.81 27.95
C ASP A 34 -8.22 -5.51 27.96
N ASN A 35 -9.18 -5.02 28.75
CA ASN A 35 -10.55 -5.54 28.77
C ASN A 35 -11.28 -5.39 27.42
N VAL A 36 -10.95 -4.37 26.64
CA VAL A 36 -11.50 -4.18 25.28
C VAL A 36 -10.78 -5.11 24.31
N ARG A 37 -9.48 -5.30 24.49
CA ARG A 37 -8.69 -6.26 23.71
C ARG A 37 -9.13 -7.70 23.96
N GLU A 38 -9.44 -8.08 25.20
CA GLU A 38 -10.01 -9.40 25.53
C GLU A 38 -11.39 -9.61 24.90
N GLN A 39 -12.25 -8.58 24.88
CA GLN A 39 -13.55 -8.66 24.22
C GLN A 39 -13.43 -8.79 22.69
N VAL A 40 -12.35 -8.28 22.11
CA VAL A 40 -12.00 -8.44 20.69
C VAL A 40 -11.29 -9.78 20.46
N GLY A 41 -11.11 -10.62 21.50
CA GLY A 41 -10.70 -12.03 21.41
C GLY A 41 -9.28 -12.27 20.91
N LEU A 42 -8.36 -11.35 21.16
CA LEU A 42 -6.92 -11.62 20.96
C LEU A 42 -6.50 -12.69 22.00
N SER A 43 -6.68 -13.96 21.64
CA SER A 43 -6.38 -15.09 22.52
C SER A 43 -4.86 -15.22 22.72
N ALA A 44 -4.45 -15.64 23.91
CA ALA A 44 -3.04 -15.84 24.28
C ALA A 44 -2.34 -16.91 23.40
N GLU A 45 -3.08 -17.85 22.84
CA GLU A 45 -2.56 -18.95 22.01
C GLU A 45 -2.18 -18.54 20.58
N GLY A 46 -3.01 -17.74 19.90
CA GLY A 46 -2.69 -17.21 18.57
C GLY A 46 -1.51 -16.22 18.58
N GLN A 47 -1.23 -15.65 19.74
CA GLN A 47 -0.17 -14.68 19.95
C GLN A 47 1.23 -15.31 20.03
N SER A 48 1.32 -16.59 20.39
CA SER A 48 2.61 -17.27 20.60
C SER A 48 3.36 -17.57 19.30
N VAL A 49 2.66 -17.73 18.16
CA VAL A 49 3.28 -18.19 16.91
C VAL A 49 4.10 -17.11 16.21
N LEU A 50 3.60 -15.87 16.12
CA LEU A 50 4.37 -14.75 15.52
C LEU A 50 5.53 -14.28 16.38
N PHE A 51 5.41 -14.45 17.69
CA PHE A 51 6.36 -13.95 18.69
C PHE A 51 7.34 -15.01 19.19
N ASN A 52 7.09 -16.27 18.94
CA ASN A 52 8.10 -17.33 18.96
C ASN A 52 9.06 -17.30 17.74
N LEU A 53 9.02 -16.24 16.97
CA LEU A 53 10.12 -15.88 16.09
C LEU A 53 11.31 -15.44 16.97
N GLU A 54 11.88 -16.38 17.70
CA GLU A 54 13.18 -16.28 18.39
C GLU A 54 14.29 -15.75 17.46
N ILE A 55 14.03 -15.78 16.15
CA ILE A 55 14.87 -15.27 15.08
C ILE A 55 15.28 -13.80 15.28
N TRP A 56 14.49 -12.98 16.00
CA TRP A 56 14.77 -11.56 16.13
C TRP A 56 15.11 -11.09 17.54
N GLY A 57 15.06 -11.96 18.55
CA GLY A 57 15.36 -11.60 19.95
C GLY A 57 14.41 -10.53 20.55
N TRP A 58 13.30 -10.27 19.89
CA TRP A 58 12.33 -9.24 20.29
C TRP A 58 11.06 -9.92 20.83
N ALA A 59 11.19 -10.52 22.00
CA ALA A 59 10.07 -11.11 22.73
C ALA A 59 9.19 -10.02 23.34
N THR A 60 8.36 -9.39 22.53
CA THR A 60 7.30 -8.52 23.03
C THR A 60 5.96 -9.25 22.87
N SER A 61 5.28 -9.49 24.00
CA SER A 61 3.94 -10.04 23.98
C SER A 61 2.98 -9.08 23.24
N PRO A 62 2.18 -9.56 22.26
CA PRO A 62 1.15 -8.72 21.59
C PRO A 62 0.08 -8.24 22.56
N GLN A 63 0.00 -8.80 23.76
CA GLN A 63 -0.85 -8.33 24.84
C GLN A 63 -0.44 -6.96 25.36
N THR A 64 0.75 -6.47 25.00
CA THR A 64 1.23 -5.15 25.38
C THR A 64 1.05 -4.16 24.22
N SER A 65 0.79 -2.90 24.53
CA SER A 65 0.73 -1.82 23.53
C SER A 65 2.00 -1.74 22.69
N SER A 66 3.15 -2.08 23.28
CA SER A 66 4.44 -2.14 22.58
C SER A 66 4.51 -3.30 21.56
N GLY A 67 3.93 -4.45 21.86
CA GLY A 67 3.86 -5.58 20.93
C GLY A 67 3.03 -5.24 19.69
N MET A 68 1.87 -4.64 19.86
CA MET A 68 1.01 -4.22 18.76
C MET A 68 1.66 -3.14 17.89
N ILE A 69 2.35 -2.18 18.48
CA ILE A 69 3.13 -1.17 17.75
C ILE A 69 4.24 -1.84 16.93
N THR A 70 4.92 -2.82 17.51
CA THR A 70 5.98 -3.58 16.81
C THR A 70 5.43 -4.29 15.59
N ILE A 71 4.27 -4.94 15.69
CA ILE A 71 3.61 -5.62 14.58
C ILE A 71 3.20 -4.62 13.49
N TYR A 72 2.64 -3.49 13.88
CA TYR A 72 2.27 -2.42 12.96
C TYR A 72 3.49 -1.92 12.17
N ILE A 73 4.59 -1.64 12.86
CA ILE A 73 5.85 -1.20 12.23
C ILE A 73 6.42 -2.30 11.33
N LEU A 74 6.41 -3.56 11.78
CA LEU A 74 6.86 -4.69 10.97
C LEU A 74 6.05 -4.82 9.68
N GLY A 75 4.72 -4.75 9.78
CA GLY A 75 3.82 -4.77 8.62
C GLY A 75 4.11 -3.62 7.66
N ALA A 76 4.31 -2.42 8.19
CA ALA A 76 4.68 -1.25 7.39
C ALA A 76 6.03 -1.42 6.68
N VAL A 77 7.05 -1.91 7.40
CA VAL A 77 8.40 -2.15 6.85
C VAL A 77 8.35 -3.23 5.78
N LEU A 78 7.67 -4.35 6.02
CA LEU A 78 7.55 -5.43 5.03
C LEU A 78 6.80 -4.95 3.78
N THR A 79 5.72 -4.21 3.95
CA THR A 79 4.99 -3.60 2.82
C THR A 79 5.90 -2.65 2.04
N ALA A 80 6.62 -1.76 2.73
CA ALA A 80 7.55 -0.82 2.11
C ALA A 80 8.64 -1.55 1.31
N VAL A 81 9.31 -2.52 1.92
CA VAL A 81 10.39 -3.30 1.28
C VAL A 81 9.86 -4.01 0.04
N ALA A 82 8.72 -4.69 0.14
CA ALA A 82 8.14 -5.40 -0.99
C ALA A 82 7.70 -4.46 -2.13
N CYS A 83 7.09 -3.32 -1.79
CA CYS A 83 6.74 -2.28 -2.76
C CYS A 83 7.97 -1.71 -3.47
N PHE A 84 9.02 -1.38 -2.74
CA PHE A 84 10.26 -0.87 -3.34
C PHE A 84 10.99 -1.93 -4.18
N MET A 85 11.00 -3.19 -3.75
CA MET A 85 11.56 -4.28 -4.56
C MET A 85 10.79 -4.45 -5.86
N TRP A 86 9.45 -4.47 -5.81
CA TRP A 86 8.61 -4.51 -7.00
C TRP A 86 8.89 -3.32 -7.92
N GLN A 87 8.88 -2.13 -7.38
CA GLN A 87 9.15 -0.89 -8.14
C GLN A 87 10.52 -0.94 -8.81
N PHE A 88 11.56 -1.41 -8.12
CA PHE A 88 12.89 -1.54 -8.68
C PHE A 88 12.94 -2.52 -9.87
N VAL A 89 12.30 -3.69 -9.73
CA VAL A 89 12.19 -4.65 -10.84
C VAL A 89 11.50 -4.02 -12.04
N PHE A 90 10.41 -3.30 -11.79
CA PHE A 90 9.63 -2.66 -12.84
C PHE A 90 10.41 -1.53 -13.54
N LEU A 91 11.19 -0.76 -12.80
CA LEU A 91 12.10 0.26 -13.36
C LEU A 91 13.18 -0.35 -14.25
N VAL A 92 13.78 -1.47 -13.84
CA VAL A 92 14.79 -2.18 -14.63
C VAL A 92 14.18 -2.73 -15.91
N MET A 93 13.00 -3.34 -15.83
CA MET A 93 12.26 -3.83 -17.02
C MET A 93 11.98 -2.69 -18.00
N THR A 94 11.50 -1.56 -17.49
CA THR A 94 11.22 -0.36 -18.31
C THR A 94 12.47 0.19 -18.97
N ARG A 95 13.58 0.26 -18.24
CA ARG A 95 14.87 0.72 -18.79
C ARG A 95 15.35 -0.15 -19.94
N ASN A 96 15.12 -1.45 -19.87
CA ASN A 96 15.51 -2.39 -20.92
C ASN A 96 14.67 -2.24 -22.20
N GLN A 97 13.41 -1.81 -22.07
CA GLN A 97 12.49 -1.66 -23.21
C GLN A 97 12.48 -0.24 -23.78
N GLU A 98 12.79 0.77 -22.97
CA GLU A 98 12.79 2.19 -23.36
C GLU A 98 14.14 2.85 -23.03
N PRO A 99 15.05 2.93 -23.99
CA PRO A 99 16.39 3.51 -23.78
C PRO A 99 16.40 4.99 -23.39
N ARG A 100 15.32 5.74 -23.69
CA ARG A 100 15.17 7.16 -23.28
C ARG A 100 14.86 7.29 -21.79
N PHE A 101 14.37 6.22 -21.15
CA PHE A 101 14.07 6.20 -19.72
C PHE A 101 15.35 6.10 -18.90
N SER A 102 15.46 6.88 -17.84
CA SER A 102 16.57 6.88 -16.89
C SER A 102 16.08 6.70 -15.46
N ILE A 103 16.51 5.61 -14.82
CA ILE A 103 16.18 5.31 -13.41
C ILE A 103 16.65 6.44 -12.47
N VAL A 104 17.86 6.98 -12.71
CA VAL A 104 18.39 8.10 -11.91
C VAL A 104 17.48 9.32 -12.04
N ARG A 105 17.10 9.69 -13.27
CA ARG A 105 16.21 10.83 -13.52
C ARG A 105 14.81 10.59 -12.94
N TYR A 106 14.33 9.35 -12.96
CA TYR A 106 13.08 8.96 -12.31
C TYR A 106 13.12 9.34 -10.82
N PHE A 107 14.10 8.88 -10.06
CA PHE A 107 14.17 9.17 -8.63
C PHE A 107 14.44 10.65 -8.34
N THR A 108 15.35 11.29 -9.05
CA THR A 108 15.78 12.66 -8.74
C THR A 108 14.83 13.76 -9.22
N HIS A 109 13.99 13.50 -10.21
CA HIS A 109 13.13 14.54 -10.82
C HIS A 109 11.64 14.27 -10.69
N TYR A 110 11.22 13.01 -10.76
CA TYR A 110 9.82 12.63 -10.71
C TYR A 110 9.45 12.12 -9.32
N TRP A 111 10.02 10.99 -8.92
CA TRP A 111 9.65 10.26 -7.71
C TRP A 111 9.72 11.12 -6.44
N ILE A 112 10.81 11.86 -6.25
CA ILE A 112 11.01 12.73 -5.07
C ILE A 112 9.94 13.82 -4.93
N LYS A 113 9.17 14.09 -5.98
CA LYS A 113 8.10 15.09 -5.96
C LYS A 113 6.72 14.50 -5.79
N VAL A 114 6.49 13.32 -6.34
CA VAL A 114 5.18 12.64 -6.30
C VAL A 114 5.05 11.77 -5.07
N TYR A 115 6.06 10.95 -4.79
CA TYR A 115 6.01 9.97 -3.71
C TYR A 115 5.72 10.57 -2.32
N PRO A 116 6.38 11.66 -1.90
CA PRO A 116 6.08 12.27 -0.59
C PRO A 116 4.63 12.75 -0.46
N LEU A 117 4.03 13.26 -1.54
CA LEU A 117 2.62 13.66 -1.55
C LEU A 117 1.72 12.43 -1.40
N LEU A 118 1.96 11.38 -2.17
CA LEU A 118 1.23 10.12 -2.09
C LEU A 118 1.35 9.49 -0.71
N TRP A 119 2.58 9.41 -0.22
CA TRP A 119 2.88 8.84 1.10
C TRP A 119 2.18 9.59 2.24
N ALA A 120 2.14 10.92 2.17
CA ALA A 120 1.53 11.75 3.20
C ALA A 120 0.01 11.78 3.16
N THR A 121 -0.58 11.67 1.97
CA THR A 121 -2.03 11.77 1.79
C THR A 121 -2.72 10.41 1.67
N SER A 122 -1.98 9.34 1.40
CA SER A 122 -2.52 8.03 1.01
C SER A 122 -3.62 8.16 -0.06
N SER A 123 -3.47 9.15 -0.97
CA SER A 123 -4.47 9.46 -1.99
C SER A 123 -3.86 9.64 -3.37
N GLU A 124 -4.14 8.73 -4.26
CA GLU A 124 -3.73 8.77 -5.66
C GLU A 124 -4.51 9.82 -6.44
N ALA A 125 -5.79 9.96 -6.14
CA ALA A 125 -6.64 10.97 -6.76
C ALA A 125 -6.10 12.39 -6.56
N LEU A 126 -5.55 12.70 -5.37
CA LEU A 126 -4.91 13.99 -5.09
C LEU A 126 -3.59 14.18 -5.86
N ALA A 127 -2.83 13.12 -6.06
CA ALA A 127 -1.54 13.19 -6.73
C ALA A 127 -1.65 13.14 -8.28
N THR A 128 -2.77 12.67 -8.83
CA THR A 128 -2.98 12.51 -10.27
C THR A 128 -2.66 13.77 -11.11
N PRO A 129 -3.09 14.98 -10.75
CA PRO A 129 -2.74 16.18 -11.51
C PRO A 129 -1.23 16.45 -11.53
N LEU A 130 -0.54 16.24 -10.40
CA LEU A 130 0.90 16.39 -10.30
C LEU A 130 1.62 15.33 -11.12
N ASN A 131 1.16 14.09 -11.04
CA ASN A 131 1.68 12.96 -11.80
C ASN A 131 1.58 13.21 -13.32
N LEU A 132 0.42 13.66 -13.82
CA LEU A 132 0.23 14.05 -15.22
C LEU A 132 1.18 15.18 -15.65
N TYR A 133 1.32 16.21 -14.82
CA TYR A 133 2.19 17.35 -15.10
C TYR A 133 3.66 16.93 -15.19
N LEU A 134 4.15 16.19 -14.20
CA LEU A 134 5.55 15.77 -14.13
C LEU A 134 5.87 14.76 -15.23
N THR A 135 4.95 13.86 -15.56
CA THR A 135 5.11 12.93 -16.67
C THR A 135 5.23 13.68 -18.00
N LYS A 136 4.40 14.70 -18.23
CA LYS A 136 4.53 15.57 -19.42
C LYS A 136 5.90 16.28 -19.45
N LYS A 137 6.38 16.71 -18.29
CA LYS A 137 7.64 17.48 -18.18
C LYS A 137 8.88 16.61 -18.37
N TYR A 138 8.90 15.41 -17.79
CA TYR A 138 10.10 14.57 -17.72
C TYR A 138 10.12 13.41 -18.72
N ALA A 139 8.98 13.08 -19.30
CA ALA A 139 8.81 12.12 -20.39
C ALA A 139 7.95 12.72 -21.52
N PRO A 140 8.38 13.83 -22.15
CA PRO A 140 7.60 14.55 -23.16
C PRO A 140 7.34 13.73 -24.43
N TRP A 141 8.12 12.66 -24.66
CA TRP A 141 7.96 11.75 -25.79
C TRP A 141 6.76 10.81 -25.66
N ILE A 142 6.18 10.67 -24.47
CA ILE A 142 4.97 9.88 -24.30
C ILE A 142 3.79 10.59 -24.96
N ARG A 143 3.07 9.88 -25.81
CA ARG A 143 1.85 10.39 -26.45
C ARG A 143 0.83 10.87 -25.42
N SER A 144 0.16 11.97 -25.71
CA SER A 144 -0.78 12.60 -24.76
C SER A 144 -1.94 11.68 -24.36
N GLU A 145 -2.42 10.87 -25.31
CA GLU A 145 -3.51 9.92 -25.12
C GLU A 145 -3.09 8.81 -24.14
N ILE A 146 -1.91 8.22 -24.39
CA ILE A 146 -1.35 7.15 -23.51
C ILE A 146 -1.14 7.71 -22.13
N ARG A 147 -0.48 8.87 -21.98
CA ARG A 147 -0.24 9.48 -20.68
C ARG A 147 -1.52 9.77 -19.92
N ARG A 148 -2.53 10.38 -20.57
CA ARG A 148 -3.82 10.69 -19.92
C ARG A 148 -4.58 9.43 -19.53
N PHE A 149 -4.58 8.43 -20.38
CA PHE A 149 -5.25 7.17 -20.10
C PHE A 149 -4.54 6.46 -18.95
N THR A 150 -3.23 6.19 -19.05
CA THR A 150 -2.52 5.38 -18.06
C THR A 150 -2.51 6.04 -16.69
N ILE A 151 -2.22 7.33 -16.59
CA ILE A 151 -2.18 8.01 -15.29
C ILE A 151 -3.59 8.35 -14.79
N GLY A 152 -4.48 8.77 -15.67
CA GLY A 152 -5.84 9.16 -15.26
C GLY A 152 -6.72 7.98 -14.88
N VAL A 153 -6.56 6.83 -15.54
CA VAL A 153 -7.25 5.58 -15.19
C VAL A 153 -6.45 4.81 -14.14
N GLY A 154 -5.12 4.85 -14.22
CA GLY A 154 -4.21 4.17 -13.30
C GLY A 154 -4.46 4.53 -11.84
N SER A 155 -4.74 5.82 -11.57
CA SER A 155 -5.11 6.28 -10.21
C SER A 155 -6.38 5.64 -9.63
N TYR A 156 -7.10 4.85 -10.41
CA TYR A 156 -8.26 4.07 -9.98
C TYR A 156 -8.07 2.55 -10.21
N LEU A 157 -6.85 2.13 -10.60
CA LEU A 157 -6.51 0.74 -10.88
C LEU A 157 -5.29 0.32 -10.06
N ASP A 158 -5.36 0.49 -8.78
CA ASP A 158 -4.27 0.36 -7.81
C ASP A 158 -3.85 -1.07 -7.55
N ILE A 159 -3.22 -1.71 -8.52
CA ILE A 159 -3.03 -3.15 -8.51
C ILE A 159 -1.81 -3.57 -7.69
N ASN A 160 -0.64 -3.00 -7.96
CA ASN A 160 0.63 -3.55 -7.46
C ASN A 160 0.80 -3.44 -5.95
N GLY A 161 0.75 -2.22 -5.43
CA GLY A 161 0.89 -1.99 -4.00
C GLY A 161 -0.28 -2.55 -3.20
N THR A 162 -1.50 -2.54 -3.77
CA THR A 162 -2.69 -3.14 -3.16
C THR A 162 -2.53 -4.65 -2.99
N LEU A 163 -2.11 -5.37 -4.03
CA LEU A 163 -1.81 -6.81 -3.93
C LEU A 163 -0.79 -7.08 -2.83
N ILE A 164 0.36 -6.39 -2.88
CA ILE A 164 1.44 -6.55 -1.88
C ILE A 164 0.91 -6.32 -0.47
N ASN A 165 0.19 -5.22 -0.26
CA ASN A 165 -0.34 -4.84 1.03
C ASN A 165 -1.34 -5.87 1.58
N VAL A 166 -2.33 -6.26 0.78
CA VAL A 166 -3.37 -7.24 1.17
C VAL A 166 -2.74 -8.57 1.59
N TYR A 167 -1.77 -9.07 0.83
CA TYR A 167 -1.12 -10.34 1.13
C TYR A 167 -0.24 -10.26 2.37
N ILE A 168 0.58 -9.22 2.52
CA ILE A 168 1.47 -9.08 3.67
C ILE A 168 0.67 -8.89 4.95
N LEU A 169 -0.25 -7.93 4.96
CA LEU A 169 -1.02 -7.64 6.18
C LEU A 169 -2.01 -8.75 6.51
N GLY A 170 -2.66 -9.34 5.50
CA GLY A 170 -3.52 -10.49 5.70
C GLY A 170 -2.77 -11.68 6.32
N ALA A 171 -1.60 -12.01 5.78
CA ALA A 171 -0.77 -13.07 6.34
C ALA A 171 -0.30 -12.76 7.78
N ILE A 172 0.11 -11.53 8.05
CA ILE A 172 0.49 -11.12 9.42
C ILE A 172 -0.68 -11.33 10.38
N VAL A 173 -1.90 -10.90 10.02
CA VAL A 173 -3.06 -11.05 10.90
C VAL A 173 -3.44 -12.53 11.08
N MET A 174 -3.38 -13.33 10.01
CA MET A 174 -3.62 -14.78 10.13
C MET A 174 -2.64 -15.42 11.11
N LEU A 175 -1.34 -15.11 10.98
CA LEU A 175 -0.32 -15.61 11.91
C LEU A 175 -0.56 -15.14 13.35
N MET A 176 -0.96 -13.88 13.55
CA MET A 176 -1.30 -13.35 14.86
C MET A 176 -2.46 -14.10 15.51
N LEU A 177 -3.40 -14.56 14.72
CA LEU A 177 -4.59 -15.29 15.19
C LEU A 177 -4.34 -16.82 15.27
N GLY A 178 -3.11 -17.27 15.00
CA GLY A 178 -2.78 -18.70 14.99
C GLY A 178 -3.46 -19.47 13.87
N LEU A 179 -3.83 -18.80 12.78
CA LEU A 179 -4.48 -19.41 11.63
C LEU A 179 -3.43 -19.93 10.63
N ASP A 180 -3.70 -21.10 10.08
CA ASP A 180 -2.84 -21.70 9.07
C ASP A 180 -2.88 -20.91 7.75
N ILE A 181 -1.70 -20.61 7.22
CA ILE A 181 -1.57 -19.98 5.91
C ILE A 181 -1.43 -21.06 4.84
N SER A 182 -2.46 -21.21 4.04
CA SER A 182 -2.42 -22.10 2.86
C SER A 182 -1.82 -21.35 1.67
N VAL A 183 -0.68 -21.80 1.17
CA VAL A 183 -0.07 -21.25 -0.06
C VAL A 183 -1.04 -21.34 -1.24
N LEU A 184 -1.75 -22.47 -1.37
CA LEU A 184 -2.77 -22.63 -2.41
C LEU A 184 -3.92 -21.63 -2.23
N GLY A 185 -4.38 -21.42 -0.98
CA GLY A 185 -5.40 -20.43 -0.66
C GLY A 185 -4.97 -19.01 -1.07
N LEU A 186 -3.74 -18.63 -0.75
CA LEU A 186 -3.20 -17.35 -1.18
C LEU A 186 -3.14 -17.21 -2.72
N LEU A 187 -2.70 -18.24 -3.43
CA LEU A 187 -2.68 -18.21 -4.89
C LEU A 187 -4.09 -18.09 -5.49
N MET A 188 -5.07 -18.78 -4.92
CA MET A 188 -6.47 -18.67 -5.36
C MET A 188 -7.11 -17.32 -5.10
N MET A 189 -6.56 -16.53 -4.17
CA MET A 189 -6.99 -15.16 -3.93
C MET A 189 -6.56 -14.16 -5.01
N ILE A 190 -5.48 -14.44 -5.75
CA ILE A 190 -4.90 -13.48 -6.72
C ILE A 190 -5.95 -12.91 -7.68
N PRO A 191 -6.78 -13.69 -8.38
CA PRO A 191 -7.77 -13.16 -9.30
C PRO A 191 -8.79 -12.22 -8.62
N VAL A 192 -9.17 -12.54 -7.40
CA VAL A 192 -10.20 -11.78 -6.67
C VAL A 192 -9.62 -10.50 -6.10
N VAL A 193 -8.44 -10.54 -5.51
CA VAL A 193 -7.75 -9.31 -5.04
C VAL A 193 -7.43 -8.41 -6.23
N PHE A 194 -7.05 -8.98 -7.36
CA PHE A 194 -6.88 -8.25 -8.61
C PHE A 194 -8.18 -7.53 -9.03
N LEU A 195 -9.33 -8.23 -8.99
CA LEU A 195 -10.63 -7.62 -9.31
C LEU A 195 -11.03 -6.53 -8.30
N ILE A 196 -10.77 -6.73 -7.01
CA ILE A 196 -11.00 -5.73 -5.97
C ILE A 196 -10.20 -4.47 -6.27
N SER A 197 -8.95 -4.60 -6.70
CA SER A 197 -8.06 -3.47 -7.01
C SER A 197 -8.62 -2.55 -8.10
N TYR A 198 -9.47 -3.05 -9.01
CA TYR A 198 -10.17 -2.21 -10.00
C TYR A 198 -11.32 -1.39 -9.43
N GLY A 199 -11.78 -1.69 -8.23
CA GLY A 199 -12.87 -0.97 -7.56
C GLY A 199 -12.39 -0.01 -6.47
N VAL A 200 -11.09 0.11 -6.30
CA VAL A 200 -10.46 0.92 -5.25
C VAL A 200 -10.39 2.39 -5.72
N PRO A 201 -11.02 3.35 -5.02
CA PRO A 201 -11.17 4.71 -5.53
C PRO A 201 -9.95 5.62 -5.39
N GLY A 202 -8.80 5.13 -4.92
CA GLY A 202 -7.56 5.93 -4.74
C GLY A 202 -7.64 6.95 -3.60
N ILE A 203 -8.40 6.63 -2.55
CA ILE A 203 -8.59 7.48 -1.36
C ILE A 203 -8.02 6.84 -0.09
N PRO A 204 -7.67 7.63 0.94
CA PRO A 204 -7.09 7.11 2.18
C PRO A 204 -7.96 6.03 2.84
N GLY A 205 -7.35 4.92 3.24
CA GLY A 205 -8.02 3.85 3.98
C GLY A 205 -9.05 3.04 3.18
N GLU A 206 -9.07 3.13 1.88
CA GLU A 206 -10.04 2.47 1.00
C GLU A 206 -10.11 0.96 1.15
N LEU A 207 -8.98 0.29 1.46
CA LEU A 207 -8.95 -1.16 1.66
C LEU A 207 -9.76 -1.62 2.89
N VAL A 208 -10.11 -0.73 3.80
CA VAL A 208 -11.04 -1.00 4.89
C VAL A 208 -12.40 -1.47 4.35
N LEU A 209 -12.84 -0.91 3.22
CA LEU A 209 -14.10 -1.30 2.57
C LEU A 209 -14.08 -2.76 2.08
N PHE A 210 -12.91 -3.29 1.83
CA PHE A 210 -12.70 -4.64 1.30
C PHE A 210 -12.24 -5.65 2.37
N ALA A 211 -12.09 -5.22 3.64
CA ALA A 211 -11.63 -6.10 4.72
C ALA A 211 -12.52 -7.34 4.88
N GLY A 212 -13.84 -7.19 4.79
CA GLY A 212 -14.79 -8.30 4.84
C GLY A 212 -14.61 -9.30 3.68
N PRO A 213 -14.67 -8.88 2.42
CA PRO A 213 -14.34 -9.72 1.28
C PRO A 213 -12.97 -10.41 1.40
N ILE A 214 -11.93 -9.70 1.83
CA ILE A 214 -10.59 -10.28 2.05
C ILE A 214 -10.63 -11.39 3.09
N ALA A 215 -11.27 -11.15 4.24
CA ALA A 215 -11.44 -12.15 5.29
C ALA A 215 -12.17 -13.40 4.78
N THR A 216 -13.26 -13.22 4.03
CA THR A 216 -14.02 -14.32 3.43
C THR A 216 -13.16 -15.17 2.50
N MET A 217 -12.33 -14.53 1.69
CA MET A 217 -11.42 -15.22 0.77
C MET A 217 -10.32 -16.01 1.50
N MET A 218 -9.92 -15.51 2.67
CA MET A 218 -8.99 -16.21 3.56
C MET A 218 -9.66 -17.32 4.37
N ASN A 219 -10.94 -17.62 4.08
CA ASN A 219 -11.78 -18.59 4.83
C ASN A 219 -11.91 -18.27 6.32
N ILE A 220 -11.87 -16.99 6.67
CA ILE A 220 -12.01 -16.53 8.04
C ILE A 220 -13.50 -16.32 8.33
N THR A 221 -14.02 -17.09 9.28
CA THR A 221 -15.44 -17.11 9.67
C THR A 221 -15.59 -16.85 11.17
N ASP A 222 -16.82 -16.73 11.64
CA ASP A 222 -17.10 -16.65 13.07
C ASP A 222 -16.54 -17.86 13.84
N PRO A 223 -16.03 -17.66 15.06
CA PRO A 223 -15.97 -16.41 15.83
C PRO A 223 -14.75 -15.53 15.53
N THR A 224 -13.85 -15.93 14.65
CA THR A 224 -12.56 -15.26 14.39
C THR A 224 -12.70 -14.03 13.49
N LEU A 225 -13.76 -13.97 12.68
CA LEU A 225 -13.98 -12.90 11.70
C LEU A 225 -13.98 -11.48 12.31
N PRO A 226 -14.69 -11.17 13.39
CA PRO A 226 -14.69 -9.83 13.97
C PRO A 226 -13.29 -9.40 14.44
N ILE A 227 -12.52 -10.35 14.95
CA ILE A 227 -11.16 -10.13 15.45
C ILE A 227 -10.22 -9.83 14.29
N PHE A 228 -10.28 -10.66 13.25
CA PHE A 228 -9.49 -10.44 12.04
C PHE A 228 -9.78 -9.04 11.47
N LEU A 229 -11.04 -8.67 11.32
CA LEU A 229 -11.44 -7.37 10.79
C LEU A 229 -10.88 -6.22 11.65
N ALA A 230 -11.00 -6.30 12.96
CA ALA A 230 -10.52 -5.25 13.87
C ALA A 230 -8.99 -5.07 13.75
N VAL A 231 -8.23 -6.16 13.76
CA VAL A 231 -6.77 -6.11 13.67
C VAL A 231 -6.32 -5.69 12.27
N TYR A 232 -6.88 -6.30 11.21
CA TYR A 232 -6.53 -5.99 9.83
C TYR A 232 -6.78 -4.51 9.51
N ILE A 233 -7.95 -3.98 9.86
CA ILE A 233 -8.27 -2.56 9.66
C ILE A 233 -7.30 -1.67 10.45
N GLY A 234 -6.99 -2.05 11.69
CA GLY A 234 -6.08 -1.28 12.54
C GLY A 234 -4.66 -1.19 11.99
N ILE A 235 -4.10 -2.29 11.48
CA ILE A 235 -2.75 -2.28 10.89
C ILE A 235 -2.71 -1.77 9.45
N GLN A 236 -3.84 -1.80 8.74
CA GLN A 236 -3.97 -1.30 7.37
C GLN A 236 -3.80 0.22 7.32
N LEU A 237 -4.41 0.93 8.26
CA LEU A 237 -4.41 2.39 8.28
C LEU A 237 -3.01 2.94 8.60
N GLY A 238 -2.64 4.01 7.94
CA GLY A 238 -1.39 4.74 8.19
C GLY A 238 -0.23 4.30 7.33
N LEU A 239 0.89 3.92 7.95
CA LEU A 239 2.13 3.67 7.22
C LEU A 239 2.03 2.62 6.11
N PRO A 240 1.41 1.44 6.32
CA PRO A 240 1.26 0.44 5.26
C PRO A 240 0.47 0.99 4.06
N ASP A 241 -0.62 1.71 4.32
CA ASP A 241 -1.44 2.36 3.29
C ASP A 241 -0.66 3.43 2.53
N SER A 242 0.14 4.24 3.23
CA SER A 242 1.01 5.25 2.63
C SER A 242 2.05 4.65 1.69
N PHE A 243 2.71 3.55 2.07
CA PHE A 243 3.69 2.88 1.23
C PHE A 243 3.05 2.22 0.00
N ARG A 244 1.90 1.59 0.17
CA ARG A 244 1.10 1.02 -0.90
C ARG A 244 0.75 2.08 -1.95
N THR A 245 0.10 3.15 -1.49
CA THR A 245 -0.34 4.27 -2.35
C THR A 245 0.82 4.91 -3.10
N GLY A 246 1.94 5.11 -2.39
CA GLY A 246 3.16 5.65 -3.00
C GLY A 246 3.68 4.78 -4.13
N SER A 247 3.61 3.46 -4.00
CA SER A 247 4.02 2.51 -5.05
C SER A 247 3.08 2.53 -6.23
N ASN A 248 1.77 2.37 -5.99
CA ASN A 248 0.77 2.29 -7.04
C ASN A 248 0.88 3.45 -8.03
N SER A 249 0.70 4.66 -7.56
CA SER A 249 0.61 5.83 -8.45
C SER A 249 1.97 6.24 -9.06
N THR A 250 3.11 5.93 -8.42
CA THR A 250 4.41 6.17 -9.06
C THR A 250 4.71 5.14 -10.16
N ASP A 251 4.09 3.95 -10.09
CA ASP A 251 4.18 2.95 -11.14
C ASP A 251 3.42 3.36 -12.41
N ASP A 252 2.38 4.19 -12.31
CA ASP A 252 1.64 4.73 -13.47
C ASP A 252 2.53 5.47 -14.46
N TYR A 253 3.51 6.22 -13.95
CA TYR A 253 4.50 6.89 -14.79
C TYR A 253 5.31 5.88 -15.61
N VAL A 254 5.73 4.81 -14.98
CA VAL A 254 6.53 3.75 -15.57
C VAL A 254 5.69 2.95 -16.58
N GLN A 255 4.44 2.66 -16.24
CA GLN A 255 3.48 2.02 -17.13
C GLN A 255 3.20 2.86 -18.38
N ALA A 256 3.05 4.18 -18.24
CA ALA A 256 2.86 5.07 -19.38
C ALA A 256 4.05 5.03 -20.35
N ILE A 257 5.28 4.93 -19.84
CA ILE A 257 6.48 4.78 -20.65
C ILE A 257 6.47 3.44 -21.39
N LEU A 258 6.17 2.34 -20.69
CA LEU A 258 6.14 1.00 -21.30
C LEU A 258 5.04 0.89 -22.35
N MET A 259 3.84 1.38 -22.07
CA MET A 259 2.74 1.37 -23.04
C MET A 259 3.11 2.18 -24.29
N ASN A 260 3.76 3.33 -24.12
CA ASN A 260 4.22 4.13 -25.25
C ASN A 260 5.30 3.41 -26.07
N ALA A 261 6.25 2.75 -25.40
CA ALA A 261 7.30 1.97 -26.07
C ALA A 261 6.71 0.80 -26.88
N VAL A 262 5.75 0.07 -26.30
CA VAL A 262 5.05 -1.01 -27.02
C VAL A 262 4.25 -0.48 -28.20
N TYR A 263 3.61 0.67 -28.04
CA TYR A 263 2.88 1.31 -29.12
C TYR A 263 3.80 1.70 -30.29
N GLU A 264 4.95 2.36 -30.00
CA GLU A 264 5.93 2.78 -31.02
C GLU A 264 6.57 1.59 -31.76
N GLN A 265 6.66 0.41 -31.11
CA GLN A 265 7.19 -0.79 -31.75
C GLN A 265 6.20 -1.49 -32.67
N ARG A 266 4.88 -1.30 -32.48
CA ARG A 266 3.84 -2.01 -33.21
C ARG A 266 3.21 -1.18 -34.35
N PHE A 267 3.27 0.13 -34.23
CA PHE A 267 2.63 1.07 -35.15
C PHE A 267 3.59 2.19 -35.57
#